data_ce949670e4dcd333fa995b4dcb27a8d4
#
_entry.id   ce949670e4dcd333fa995b4dcb27a8d4
#
_cell.length_a   1.000
_cell.length_b   1.000
_cell.length_c   1.000
_cell.angle_alpha   90.00
_cell.angle_beta   90.00
_cell.angle_gamma   90.00
#
_symmetry.space_group_name_H-M   'P 1'
#
loop_
_entity.id
_entity.type
_entity.pdbx_description
1 polymer ?
#
loop_
_entity_poly.entity_id
_entity_poly.type
_entity_poly.pdbx_seq_one_letter_code
_entity_poly.pdbx_strand_id
1 'polypeptide(L)'
;MREANHFFSDPNHQQRLASDPLASVWVSASAGTGKTKVLTDRVLSLLLTGIKPQRILCLTFTRAAAAEMEFRISDRLGQWTMADDGVLREELGNLLGISVQDNLVQRARYLFAHVLDTPGGMNIQTIHAFCQSLLGRFPLEAGVSPHFSLMEERDAEEMLFSA
;
A
#
# COMPACT_ATOMS: atom_id res chain seq x y z
N MET A 1 -2.79 41.24 2.22
CA MET A 1 -2.72 40.13 3.18
C MET A 1 -3.89 39.13 2.99
N ARG A 2 -4.08 38.60 1.74
CA ARG A 2 -5.21 37.73 1.34
C ARG A 2 -4.86 36.69 0.27
N GLU A 3 -3.59 36.35 0.04
CA GLU A 3 -3.19 35.38 -1.01
C GLU A 3 -2.67 34.03 -0.50
N ALA A 4 -2.58 33.83 0.82
CA ALA A 4 -2.02 32.59 1.39
C ALA A 4 -3.03 31.44 1.51
N ASN A 5 -4.32 31.63 1.21
CA ASN A 5 -5.38 30.64 1.50
C ASN A 5 -5.85 29.79 0.30
N HIS A 6 -5.32 30.00 -0.91
CA HIS A 6 -5.77 29.28 -2.11
C HIS A 6 -5.00 27.99 -2.39
N PHE A 7 -3.84 27.77 -1.78
CA PHE A 7 -3.05 26.54 -1.94
C PHE A 7 -3.59 25.32 -1.20
N PHE A 8 -4.50 25.50 -0.24
CA PHE A 8 -5.08 24.40 0.55
C PHE A 8 -6.39 23.85 -0.01
N SER A 9 -6.89 24.34 -1.13
CA SER A 9 -8.26 24.06 -1.60
C SER A 9 -8.39 23.05 -2.75
N ASP A 10 -7.30 22.57 -3.36
CA ASP A 10 -7.36 21.53 -4.39
C ASP A 10 -7.13 20.12 -3.76
N PRO A 11 -8.19 19.31 -3.61
CA PRO A 11 -8.06 17.95 -3.07
C PRO A 11 -7.09 17.07 -3.86
N ASN A 12 -6.98 17.29 -5.17
CA ASN A 12 -6.07 16.53 -6.03
C ASN A 12 -4.61 16.89 -5.74
N HIS A 13 -4.31 18.17 -5.44
CA HIS A 13 -2.97 18.57 -5.06
C HIS A 13 -2.55 17.95 -3.72
N GLN A 14 -3.43 17.97 -2.71
CA GLN A 14 -3.16 17.35 -1.41
C GLN A 14 -2.98 15.82 -1.54
N GLN A 15 -3.80 15.15 -2.36
CA GLN A 15 -3.66 13.72 -2.62
C GLN A 15 -2.33 13.40 -3.31
N ARG A 16 -1.88 14.21 -4.28
CA ARG A 16 -0.57 14.04 -4.92
C ARG A 16 0.58 14.20 -3.94
N LEU A 17 0.57 15.23 -3.09
CA LEU A 17 1.59 15.40 -2.04
C LEU A 17 1.61 14.20 -1.08
N ALA A 18 0.45 13.67 -0.72
CA ALA A 18 0.36 12.50 0.16
C ALA A 18 0.81 11.20 -0.51
N SER A 19 0.73 11.09 -1.84
CA SER A 19 1.21 9.93 -2.60
C SER A 19 2.68 10.04 -3.05
N ASP A 20 3.38 11.14 -2.76
CA ASP A 20 4.79 11.32 -3.12
C ASP A 20 5.67 10.23 -2.47
N PRO A 21 6.33 9.36 -3.27
CA PRO A 21 7.14 8.26 -2.76
C PRO A 21 8.37 8.71 -1.97
N LEU A 22 8.85 9.95 -2.15
CA LEU A 22 10.03 10.48 -1.49
C LEU A 22 9.73 11.19 -0.16
N ALA A 23 8.47 11.47 0.13
CA ALA A 23 8.05 12.17 1.35
C ALA A 23 7.53 11.21 2.42
N SER A 24 7.81 11.51 3.69
CA SER A 24 7.08 10.94 4.82
C SER A 24 5.88 11.81 5.11
N VAL A 25 4.68 11.23 5.10
CA VAL A 25 3.42 11.98 5.20
C VAL A 25 2.52 11.41 6.28
N TRP A 26 1.79 12.30 6.94
CA TRP A 26 0.68 11.96 7.84
C TRP A 26 -0.61 12.46 7.20
N VAL A 27 -1.56 11.55 6.94
CA VAL A 27 -2.85 11.86 6.31
C VAL A 27 -3.95 11.79 7.35
N SER A 28 -4.53 12.95 7.70
CA SER A 28 -5.73 13.04 8.51
C SER A 28 -6.92 13.37 7.61
N ALA A 29 -7.92 12.48 7.59
CA ALA A 29 -9.06 12.62 6.70
C ALA A 29 -10.27 11.83 7.23
N SER A 30 -11.48 12.35 7.01
CA SER A 30 -12.73 11.69 7.37
C SER A 30 -12.99 10.42 6.55
N ALA A 31 -13.96 9.60 6.95
CA ALA A 31 -14.40 8.45 6.15
C ALA A 31 -14.87 8.90 4.75
N GLY A 32 -14.57 8.13 3.72
CA GLY A 32 -14.99 8.42 2.34
C GLY A 32 -14.16 9.46 1.58
N THR A 33 -13.13 10.06 2.18
CA THR A 33 -12.32 11.14 1.56
C THR A 33 -11.18 10.65 0.67
N GLY A 34 -11.14 9.36 0.34
CA GLY A 34 -10.14 8.80 -0.59
C GLY A 34 -8.82 8.37 0.03
N LYS A 35 -8.74 8.13 1.36
CA LYS A 35 -7.52 7.63 2.03
C LYS A 35 -6.94 6.39 1.35
N THR A 36 -7.79 5.41 1.06
CA THR A 36 -7.37 4.16 0.39
C THR A 36 -6.83 4.44 -1.01
N LYS A 37 -7.43 5.40 -1.74
CA LYS A 37 -6.92 5.84 -3.05
C LYS A 37 -5.50 6.39 -2.92
N VAL A 38 -5.27 7.30 -1.97
CA VAL A 38 -3.94 7.89 -1.74
C VAL A 38 -2.90 6.83 -1.40
N LEU A 39 -3.24 5.84 -0.57
CA LEU A 39 -2.35 4.71 -0.24
C LEU A 39 -2.07 3.84 -1.47
N THR A 40 -3.08 3.52 -2.27
CA THR A 40 -2.93 2.78 -3.54
C THR A 40 -2.04 3.55 -4.51
N ASP A 41 -2.30 4.83 -4.72
CA ASP A 41 -1.52 5.72 -5.59
C ASP A 41 -0.05 5.79 -5.13
N ARG A 42 0.20 5.84 -3.82
CA ARG A 42 1.56 5.82 -3.26
C ARG A 42 2.28 4.49 -3.53
N VAL A 43 1.62 3.35 -3.36
CA VAL A 43 2.21 2.04 -3.67
C VAL A 43 2.54 1.94 -5.15
N LEU A 44 1.63 2.35 -6.03
CA LEU A 44 1.85 2.36 -7.48
C LEU A 44 3.02 3.29 -7.87
N SER A 45 3.12 4.46 -7.26
CA SER A 45 4.25 5.38 -7.46
C SER A 45 5.58 4.76 -7.03
N LEU A 46 5.63 4.07 -5.87
CA LEU A 46 6.83 3.35 -5.41
C LEU A 46 7.23 2.24 -6.39
N LEU A 47 6.28 1.46 -6.91
CA LEU A 47 6.54 0.42 -7.90
C LEU A 47 7.07 1.02 -9.22
N LEU A 48 6.49 2.13 -9.67
CA LEU A 48 6.93 2.86 -10.87
C LEU A 48 8.36 3.43 -10.72
N THR A 49 8.77 3.84 -9.53
CA THR A 49 10.16 4.27 -9.27
C THR A 49 11.14 3.10 -9.19
N GLY A 50 10.66 1.85 -9.23
CA GLY A 50 11.49 0.63 -9.26
C GLY A 50 11.74 0.01 -7.89
N ILE A 51 10.98 0.42 -6.88
CA ILE A 51 11.00 -0.27 -5.59
C ILE A 51 10.38 -1.66 -5.77
N LYS A 52 11.09 -2.68 -5.29
CA LYS A 52 10.62 -4.08 -5.38
C LYS A 52 9.37 -4.28 -4.51
N PRO A 53 8.37 -5.07 -4.97
CA PRO A 53 7.13 -5.32 -4.22
C PRO A 53 7.37 -5.80 -2.78
N GLN A 54 8.36 -6.68 -2.57
CA GLN A 54 8.70 -7.22 -1.24
C GLN A 54 9.25 -6.16 -0.25
N ARG A 55 9.69 -4.99 -0.75
CA ARG A 55 10.20 -3.89 0.09
C ARG A 55 9.11 -2.89 0.49
N ILE A 56 7.89 -3.08 0.00
CA ILE A 56 6.74 -2.25 0.34
C ILE A 56 5.92 -3.00 1.39
N LEU A 57 5.78 -2.42 2.57
CA LEU A 57 4.95 -2.97 3.65
C LEU A 57 3.71 -2.09 3.83
N CYS A 58 2.53 -2.68 3.67
CA CYS A 58 1.25 -2.05 3.95
C CYS A 58 0.58 -2.75 5.13
N LEU A 59 0.27 -1.98 6.18
CA LEU A 59 -0.37 -2.49 7.38
C LEU A 59 -1.79 -1.97 7.51
N THR A 60 -2.72 -2.87 7.85
CA THR A 60 -4.13 -2.57 8.07
C THR A 60 -4.60 -3.15 9.41
N PHE A 61 -5.79 -2.76 9.85
CA PHE A 61 -6.41 -3.35 11.05
C PHE A 61 -7.17 -4.65 10.74
N THR A 62 -7.75 -4.78 9.54
CA THR A 62 -8.61 -5.92 9.19
C THR A 62 -8.11 -6.66 7.96
N ARG A 63 -8.37 -7.96 7.90
CA ARG A 63 -8.08 -8.79 6.72
C ARG A 63 -8.83 -8.31 5.48
N ALA A 64 -10.08 -7.85 5.67
CA ALA A 64 -10.88 -7.32 4.57
C ALA A 64 -10.24 -6.05 3.95
N ALA A 65 -9.71 -5.14 4.77
CA ALA A 65 -9.03 -3.95 4.28
C ALA A 65 -7.70 -4.29 3.57
N ALA A 66 -6.97 -5.31 4.04
CA ALA A 66 -5.79 -5.81 3.35
C ALA A 66 -6.13 -6.37 1.96
N ALA A 67 -7.13 -7.24 1.88
CA ALA A 67 -7.60 -7.83 0.62
C ALA A 67 -8.14 -6.77 -0.35
N GLU A 68 -8.88 -5.78 0.15
CA GLU A 68 -9.38 -4.67 -0.67
C GLU A 68 -8.24 -3.84 -1.27
N MET A 69 -7.21 -3.56 -0.48
CA MET A 69 -6.04 -2.80 -0.96
C MET A 69 -5.27 -3.60 -2.02
N GLU A 70 -5.05 -4.88 -1.80
CA GLU A 70 -4.39 -5.78 -2.76
C GLU A 70 -5.18 -5.86 -4.07
N PHE A 71 -6.49 -6.03 -3.98
CA PHE A 71 -7.38 -6.05 -5.14
C PHE A 71 -7.29 -4.74 -5.94
N ARG A 72 -7.35 -3.58 -5.27
CA ARG A 72 -7.27 -2.26 -5.93
C ARG A 72 -5.95 -2.03 -6.66
N ILE A 73 -4.82 -2.46 -6.07
CA ILE A 73 -3.51 -2.35 -6.69
C ILE A 73 -3.43 -3.28 -7.91
N SER A 74 -3.85 -4.53 -7.76
CA SER A 74 -3.83 -5.53 -8.84
C SER A 74 -4.74 -5.15 -9.99
N ASP A 75 -5.95 -4.68 -9.72
CA ASP A 75 -6.91 -4.19 -10.71
C ASP A 75 -6.33 -3.01 -11.52
N ARG A 76 -5.72 -2.03 -10.82
CA ARG A 76 -5.11 -0.88 -11.47
C ARG A 76 -3.92 -1.27 -12.35
N LEU A 77 -3.05 -2.17 -11.88
CA LEU A 77 -1.94 -2.72 -12.67
C LEU A 77 -2.44 -3.52 -13.87
N GLY A 78 -3.53 -4.29 -13.71
CA GLY A 78 -4.18 -5.01 -14.80
C GLY A 78 -4.73 -4.05 -15.87
N GLN A 79 -5.39 -2.97 -15.48
CA GLN A 79 -5.88 -1.93 -16.39
C GLN A 79 -4.73 -1.31 -17.21
N TRP A 80 -3.57 -1.06 -16.60
CA TRP A 80 -2.40 -0.50 -17.30
C TRP A 80 -1.85 -1.42 -18.40
N THR A 81 -2.00 -2.73 -18.30
CA THR A 81 -1.56 -3.65 -19.35
C THR A 81 -2.40 -3.55 -20.60
N MET A 82 -3.68 -3.16 -20.46
CA MET A 82 -4.67 -3.15 -21.54
C MET A 82 -4.98 -1.74 -22.08
N ALA A 83 -4.59 -0.70 -21.35
CA ALA A 83 -4.88 0.68 -21.72
C ALA A 83 -4.13 1.12 -22.99
N ASP A 84 -4.74 1.98 -23.79
CA ASP A 84 -4.05 2.66 -24.90
C ASP A 84 -2.92 3.54 -24.37
N ASP A 85 -1.83 3.69 -25.14
CA ASP A 85 -0.65 4.44 -24.73
C ASP A 85 -0.96 5.89 -24.32
N GLY A 86 -1.90 6.54 -25.02
CA GLY A 86 -2.33 7.91 -24.70
C GLY A 86 -3.00 8.00 -23.33
N VAL A 87 -3.95 7.08 -23.08
CA VAL A 87 -4.69 7.00 -21.81
C VAL A 87 -3.75 6.66 -20.66
N LEU A 88 -2.87 5.67 -20.86
CA LEU A 88 -1.90 5.26 -19.84
C LEU A 88 -0.93 6.40 -19.52
N ARG A 89 -0.46 7.12 -20.53
CA ARG A 89 0.45 8.26 -20.36
C ARG A 89 -0.20 9.39 -19.55
N GLU A 90 -1.46 9.70 -19.83
CA GLU A 90 -2.21 10.71 -19.07
C GLU A 90 -2.39 10.26 -17.61
N GLU A 91 -2.76 9.02 -17.39
CA GLU A 91 -2.96 8.47 -16.06
C GLU A 91 -1.68 8.47 -15.22
N LEU A 92 -0.55 8.02 -15.80
CA LEU A 92 0.74 8.04 -15.14
C LEU A 92 1.21 9.49 -14.85
N GLY A 93 0.94 10.41 -15.78
CA GLY A 93 1.22 11.83 -15.60
C GLY A 93 0.43 12.43 -14.44
N ASN A 94 -0.85 12.10 -14.34
CA ASN A 94 -1.71 12.51 -13.23
C ASN A 94 -1.27 11.92 -11.88
N LEU A 95 -0.82 10.65 -11.89
CA LEU A 95 -0.35 9.95 -10.69
C LEU A 95 0.96 10.54 -10.16
N LEU A 96 1.93 10.78 -11.04
CA LEU A 96 3.28 11.19 -10.66
C LEU A 96 3.51 12.71 -10.71
N GLY A 97 2.60 13.46 -11.34
CA GLY A 97 2.76 14.90 -11.52
C GLY A 97 3.91 15.31 -12.46
N ILE A 98 4.32 14.43 -13.37
CA ILE A 98 5.44 14.63 -14.29
C ILE A 98 5.05 14.34 -15.75
N SER A 99 5.86 14.82 -16.69
CA SER A 99 5.76 14.39 -18.08
C SER A 99 6.26 12.94 -18.24
N VAL A 100 5.43 12.09 -18.84
CA VAL A 100 5.67 10.64 -18.94
C VAL A 100 6.42 10.31 -20.22
N GLN A 101 7.57 9.66 -20.10
CA GLN A 101 8.37 9.14 -21.20
C GLN A 101 7.98 7.69 -21.54
N ASP A 102 8.35 7.23 -22.74
CA ASP A 102 7.99 5.88 -23.24
C ASP A 102 8.51 4.74 -22.34
N ASN A 103 9.69 4.91 -21.76
CA ASN A 103 10.25 3.93 -20.84
C ASN A 103 9.39 3.71 -19.59
N LEU A 104 8.69 4.76 -19.13
CA LEU A 104 7.79 4.65 -17.97
C LEU A 104 6.48 3.96 -18.35
N VAL A 105 5.95 4.23 -19.55
CA VAL A 105 4.78 3.51 -20.10
C VAL A 105 5.08 2.02 -20.19
N GLN A 106 6.22 1.64 -20.77
CA GLN A 106 6.64 0.25 -20.86
C GLN A 106 6.79 -0.38 -19.48
N ARG A 107 7.44 0.31 -18.53
CA ARG A 107 7.56 -0.18 -17.14
C ARG A 107 6.18 -0.43 -16.53
N ALA A 108 5.24 0.50 -16.65
CA ALA A 108 3.89 0.35 -16.12
C ALA A 108 3.19 -0.92 -16.63
N ARG A 109 3.32 -1.24 -17.92
CA ARG A 109 2.77 -2.46 -18.52
C ARG A 109 3.36 -3.75 -17.95
N TYR A 110 4.67 -3.76 -17.66
CA TYR A 110 5.34 -4.94 -17.09
C TYR A 110 5.13 -5.10 -15.58
N LEU A 111 4.70 -4.06 -14.87
CA LEU A 111 4.55 -4.11 -13.42
C LEU A 111 3.54 -5.17 -12.95
N PHE A 112 2.45 -5.38 -13.67
CA PHE A 112 1.46 -6.39 -13.31
C PHE A 112 2.08 -7.78 -13.27
N ALA A 113 2.75 -8.19 -14.34
CA ALA A 113 3.46 -9.48 -14.38
C ALA A 113 4.55 -9.55 -13.31
N HIS A 114 5.33 -8.47 -13.12
CA HIS A 114 6.38 -8.43 -12.11
C HIS A 114 5.85 -8.59 -10.68
N VAL A 115 4.69 -8.02 -10.37
CA VAL A 115 4.05 -8.17 -9.05
C VAL A 115 3.52 -9.58 -8.86
N LEU A 116 2.89 -10.17 -9.90
CA LEU A 116 2.38 -11.55 -9.87
C LEU A 116 3.51 -12.58 -9.69
N ASP A 117 4.63 -12.39 -10.37
CA ASP A 117 5.79 -13.28 -10.31
C ASP A 117 6.61 -13.11 -9.03
N THR A 118 6.25 -12.15 -8.18
CA THR A 118 6.95 -11.88 -6.92
C THR A 118 6.67 -13.00 -5.90
N PRO A 119 7.69 -13.76 -5.46
CA PRO A 119 7.50 -14.78 -4.44
C PRO A 119 6.95 -14.17 -3.14
N GLY A 120 5.82 -14.69 -2.67
CA GLY A 120 5.12 -14.17 -1.49
C GLY A 120 4.27 -12.92 -1.75
N GLY A 121 4.22 -12.42 -2.98
CA GLY A 121 3.42 -11.25 -3.34
C GLY A 121 3.90 -9.93 -2.71
N MET A 122 2.99 -8.98 -2.59
CA MET A 122 3.23 -7.75 -1.83
C MET A 122 2.96 -7.98 -0.34
N ASN A 123 3.73 -7.29 0.52
CA ASN A 123 3.54 -7.38 1.97
C ASN A 123 2.36 -6.48 2.42
N ILE A 124 1.13 -6.88 2.07
CA ILE A 124 -0.11 -6.24 2.50
C ILE A 124 -0.77 -7.13 3.54
N GLN A 125 -0.78 -6.73 4.80
CA GLN A 125 -1.21 -7.60 5.89
C GLN A 125 -1.76 -6.81 7.08
N THR A 126 -2.38 -7.52 8.02
CA THR A 126 -2.81 -6.88 9.27
C THR A 126 -1.61 -6.64 10.20
N ILE A 127 -1.74 -5.65 11.09
CA ILE A 127 -0.73 -5.38 12.13
C ILE A 127 -0.46 -6.67 12.95
N HIS A 128 -1.49 -7.43 13.30
CA HIS A 128 -1.35 -8.68 14.04
C HIS A 128 -0.54 -9.73 13.26
N ALA A 129 -0.85 -9.92 11.96
CA ALA A 129 -0.09 -10.86 11.12
C ALA A 129 1.38 -10.44 10.98
N PHE A 130 1.64 -9.13 10.87
CA PHE A 130 2.99 -8.60 10.85
C PHE A 130 3.74 -8.87 12.15
N CYS A 131 3.14 -8.55 13.32
CA CYS A 131 3.73 -8.85 14.62
C CYS A 131 4.03 -10.35 14.78
N GLN A 132 3.09 -11.22 14.38
CA GLN A 132 3.29 -12.66 14.40
C GLN A 132 4.47 -13.08 13.53
N SER A 133 4.60 -12.53 12.32
CA SER A 133 5.72 -12.84 11.42
C SER A 133 7.06 -12.41 12.01
N LEU A 134 7.11 -11.28 12.72
CA LEU A 134 8.31 -10.81 13.43
C LEU A 134 8.68 -11.74 14.59
N LEU A 135 7.70 -12.10 15.43
CA LEU A 135 7.93 -13.04 16.54
C LEU A 135 8.43 -14.39 16.03
N GLY A 136 7.86 -14.91 14.94
CA GLY A 136 8.30 -16.16 14.31
C GLY A 136 9.71 -16.06 13.70
N ARG A 137 10.16 -14.87 13.32
CA ARG A 137 11.48 -14.63 12.75
C ARG A 137 12.57 -14.41 13.83
N PHE A 138 12.18 -13.84 14.95
CA PHE A 138 13.06 -13.48 16.07
C PHE A 138 12.53 -13.99 17.41
N PRO A 139 12.26 -15.31 17.53
CA PRO A 139 11.63 -15.86 18.73
C PRO A 139 12.51 -15.74 19.97
N LEU A 140 13.82 -15.92 19.81
CA LEU A 140 14.77 -15.88 20.95
C LEU A 140 14.90 -14.46 21.51
N GLU A 141 14.96 -13.46 20.65
CA GLU A 141 15.02 -12.06 21.04
C GLU A 141 13.72 -11.59 21.72
N ALA A 142 12.59 -12.19 21.31
CA ALA A 142 11.28 -11.92 21.89
C ALA A 142 11.02 -12.74 23.19
N GLY A 143 11.91 -13.68 23.54
CA GLY A 143 11.72 -14.55 24.71
C GLY A 143 10.56 -15.53 24.56
N VAL A 144 10.17 -15.88 23.32
CA VAL A 144 9.11 -16.86 23.04
C VAL A 144 9.68 -18.16 22.50
N SER A 145 8.92 -19.27 22.63
CA SER A 145 9.32 -20.55 22.04
C SER A 145 9.38 -20.45 20.51
N PRO A 146 10.41 -21.00 19.82
CA PRO A 146 10.48 -21.02 18.37
C PRO A 146 9.27 -21.64 17.66
N HIS A 147 8.51 -22.48 18.35
CA HIS A 147 7.31 -23.16 17.86
C HIS A 147 6.04 -22.64 18.55
N PHE A 148 6.00 -21.37 18.96
CA PHE A 148 4.80 -20.80 19.54
C PHE A 148 3.64 -20.84 18.55
N SER A 149 2.43 -21.10 19.04
CA SER A 149 1.19 -20.93 18.30
C SER A 149 0.41 -19.75 18.90
N LEU A 150 -0.31 -19.05 18.04
CA LEU A 150 -1.25 -18.05 18.52
C LEU A 150 -2.44 -18.75 19.17
N MET A 151 -2.81 -18.26 20.35
CA MET A 151 -4.04 -18.66 21.00
C MET A 151 -5.23 -18.09 20.22
N GLU A 152 -6.25 -18.88 19.99
CA GLU A 152 -7.49 -18.40 19.41
C GLU A 152 -8.19 -17.46 20.41
N GLU A 153 -8.92 -16.47 19.91
CA GLU A 153 -9.58 -15.44 20.71
C GLU A 153 -10.51 -16.05 21.77
N ARG A 154 -11.18 -17.13 21.41
CA ARG A 154 -12.04 -17.91 22.30
C ARG A 154 -11.28 -18.56 23.46
N ASP A 155 -10.13 -19.16 23.18
CA ASP A 155 -9.30 -19.80 24.18
C ASP A 155 -8.67 -18.77 25.13
N ALA A 156 -8.33 -17.59 24.59
CA ALA A 156 -7.82 -16.47 25.39
C ALA A 156 -8.88 -15.94 26.37
N GLU A 157 -10.15 -15.81 25.93
CA GLU A 157 -11.27 -15.44 26.81
C GLU A 157 -11.49 -16.49 27.90
N GLU A 158 -11.53 -17.77 27.56
CA GLU A 158 -11.71 -18.84 28.56
C GLU A 158 -10.58 -18.84 29.61
N MET A 159 -9.34 -18.60 29.23
CA MET A 159 -8.23 -18.51 30.18
C MET A 159 -8.35 -17.26 31.08
N LEU A 160 -8.79 -16.12 30.55
CA LEU A 160 -9.00 -14.90 31.33
C LEU A 160 -10.13 -15.04 32.36
N PHE A 161 -11.17 -15.83 32.06
CA PHE A 161 -12.26 -16.09 33.01
C PHE A 161 -11.92 -17.16 34.05
N SER A 162 -10.87 -17.97 33.82
CA SER A 162 -10.43 -19.04 34.73
C SER A 162 -9.27 -18.64 35.66
N ALA A 163 -8.70 -17.43 35.48
CA ALA A 163 -7.60 -16.88 36.28
C ALA A 163 -8.09 -15.91 37.36
#